data_8e4ff4482c37716b7e45d8de4db8ee5f
#
_entry.id   8e4ff4482c37716b7e45d8de4db8ee5f
#
_cell.length_a   1.000
_cell.length_b   1.000
_cell.length_c   1.000
_cell.angle_alpha   90.00
_cell.angle_beta   90.00
_cell.angle_gamma   90.00
#
_symmetry.space_group_name_H-M   'P 1'
#
loop_
_entity.id
_entity.type
_entity.pdbx_description
1 polymer ?
#
loop_
_entity_poly.entity_id
_entity_poly.type
_entity_poly.pdbx_seq_one_letter_code
_entity_poly.pdbx_strand_id
1 'polypeptide(L)'
;MHNSNHDLIEEIRKILPGYTSVEFIFQNLARDLNLAPDVLIGAFGTESGLVEEILNYEQQNLENIFSEFDFSGSNSIDGLLRVSKEISNKFVNILPGIPFDLRTSFPEVRQKFVEKRVSFVNTKIKSNFQHGIQQGLYRPDLSPELISRIYISRLIDLHNPDYFPNETISFTVLFDVMVDTFIRGICTDEGKAYYEKKIKCLKF
;
A
#
# COMPACT_ATOMS: atom_id res chain seq x y z
N MET A 1 -14.19 12.27 -24.06
CA MET A 1 -15.12 11.19 -23.65
C MET A 1 -14.33 10.29 -22.69
N HIS A 2 -14.69 10.26 -21.41
CA HIS A 2 -14.05 9.33 -20.46
C HIS A 2 -14.49 7.92 -20.81
N ASN A 3 -13.52 7.09 -21.21
CA ASN A 3 -13.81 5.78 -21.78
C ASN A 3 -13.98 4.66 -20.75
N SER A 4 -13.75 4.93 -19.45
CA SER A 4 -14.02 3.96 -18.37
C SER A 4 -14.06 4.64 -17.00
N ASN A 5 -14.72 4.01 -16.02
CA ASN A 5 -14.67 4.44 -14.61
C ASN A 5 -13.24 4.48 -14.08
N HIS A 6 -12.34 3.67 -14.64
CA HIS A 6 -10.93 3.61 -14.30
C HIS A 6 -10.20 4.92 -14.60
N ASP A 7 -10.37 5.47 -15.83
CA ASP A 7 -9.73 6.75 -16.22
C ASP A 7 -10.24 7.89 -15.32
N LEU A 8 -11.53 7.86 -15.00
CA LEU A 8 -12.14 8.84 -14.13
C LEU A 8 -11.61 8.77 -12.69
N ILE A 9 -11.40 7.56 -12.16
CA ILE A 9 -10.76 7.35 -10.85
C ILE A 9 -9.34 7.91 -10.85
N GLU A 10 -8.55 7.69 -11.91
CA GLU A 10 -7.19 8.23 -11.99
C GLU A 10 -7.16 9.76 -12.01
N GLU A 11 -8.08 10.40 -12.71
CA GLU A 11 -8.19 11.86 -12.73
C GLU A 11 -8.63 12.42 -11.36
N ILE A 12 -9.63 11.81 -10.74
CA ILE A 12 -10.08 12.18 -9.40
C ILE A 12 -8.92 12.10 -8.41
N ARG A 13 -8.14 11.02 -8.43
CA ARG A 13 -7.01 10.82 -7.52
C ARG A 13 -5.93 11.91 -7.63
N LYS A 14 -5.76 12.53 -8.79
CA LYS A 14 -4.80 13.64 -8.97
C LYS A 14 -5.21 14.91 -8.23
N ILE A 15 -6.50 15.14 -8.07
CA ILE A 15 -7.03 16.35 -7.42
C ILE A 15 -7.36 16.14 -5.93
N LEU A 16 -7.52 14.88 -5.50
CA LEU A 16 -7.88 14.54 -4.10
C LEU A 16 -6.96 15.15 -3.04
N PRO A 17 -5.64 15.28 -3.23
CA PRO A 17 -4.76 15.89 -2.24
C PRO A 17 -5.14 17.31 -1.81
N GLY A 18 -5.95 18.01 -2.62
CA GLY A 18 -6.47 19.35 -2.32
C GLY A 18 -7.79 19.39 -1.57
N TYR A 19 -8.40 18.23 -1.28
CA TYR A 19 -9.74 18.16 -0.71
C TYR A 19 -9.75 17.89 0.79
N THR A 20 -10.63 18.56 1.51
CA THR A 20 -11.04 18.22 2.88
C THR A 20 -12.28 17.31 2.86
N SER A 21 -12.61 16.69 3.99
CA SER A 21 -13.81 15.85 4.10
C SER A 21 -15.12 16.62 3.82
N VAL A 22 -15.16 17.90 4.14
CA VAL A 22 -16.32 18.76 3.89
C VAL A 22 -16.45 19.13 2.42
N GLU A 23 -15.33 19.29 1.72
CA GLU A 23 -15.28 19.66 0.31
C GLU A 23 -15.49 18.46 -0.62
N PHE A 24 -15.34 17.23 -0.11
CA PHE A 24 -15.47 15.99 -0.88
C PHE A 24 -16.95 15.67 -1.18
N ILE A 25 -17.50 16.42 -2.10
CA ILE A 25 -18.85 16.25 -2.65
C ILE A 25 -18.81 16.27 -4.18
N PHE A 26 -19.73 15.57 -4.82
CA PHE A 26 -19.74 15.44 -6.29
C PHE A 26 -19.80 16.77 -7.03
N GLN A 27 -20.48 17.79 -6.47
CA GLN A 27 -20.54 19.14 -7.07
C GLN A 27 -19.15 19.78 -7.19
N ASN A 28 -18.32 19.65 -6.15
CA ASN A 28 -16.98 20.23 -6.16
C ASN A 28 -16.04 19.44 -7.08
N LEU A 29 -16.06 18.12 -6.96
CA LEU A 29 -15.26 17.22 -7.82
C LEU A 29 -15.59 17.42 -9.30
N ALA A 30 -16.88 17.48 -9.65
CA ALA A 30 -17.33 17.68 -11.03
C ALA A 30 -16.87 19.03 -11.57
N ARG A 31 -16.98 20.11 -10.77
CA ARG A 31 -16.50 21.45 -11.15
C ARG A 31 -15.00 21.40 -11.46
N ASP A 32 -14.18 20.81 -10.60
CA ASP A 32 -12.72 20.82 -10.73
C ASP A 32 -12.24 19.89 -11.85
N LEU A 33 -13.05 18.89 -12.20
CA LEU A 33 -12.83 18.00 -13.37
C LEU A 33 -13.48 18.53 -14.66
N ASN A 34 -14.17 19.67 -14.59
CA ASN A 34 -14.94 20.22 -15.70
C ASN A 34 -16.00 19.24 -16.27
N LEU A 35 -16.72 18.58 -15.37
CA LEU A 35 -17.78 17.61 -15.65
C LEU A 35 -19.12 18.08 -15.10
N ALA A 36 -20.22 17.48 -15.58
CA ALA A 36 -21.52 17.58 -14.93
C ALA A 36 -21.56 16.64 -13.71
N PRO A 37 -22.17 17.03 -12.57
CA PRO A 37 -22.28 16.16 -11.39
C PRO A 37 -22.96 14.82 -11.68
N ASP A 38 -23.92 14.79 -12.62
CA ASP A 38 -24.63 13.58 -13.03
C ASP A 38 -23.71 12.49 -13.61
N VAL A 39 -22.54 12.88 -14.13
CA VAL A 39 -21.52 11.91 -14.60
C VAL A 39 -20.96 11.12 -13.42
N LEU A 40 -20.64 11.79 -12.31
CA LEU A 40 -20.14 11.13 -11.10
C LEU A 40 -21.24 10.33 -10.40
N ILE A 41 -22.45 10.86 -10.35
CA ILE A 41 -23.62 10.16 -9.80
C ILE A 41 -23.89 8.89 -10.61
N GLY A 42 -23.87 8.97 -11.94
CA GLY A 42 -24.07 7.82 -12.81
C GLY A 42 -22.97 6.75 -12.70
N ALA A 43 -21.72 7.17 -12.47
CA ALA A 43 -20.57 6.28 -12.37
C ALA A 43 -20.47 5.60 -10.99
N PHE A 44 -20.72 6.33 -9.90
CA PHE A 44 -20.40 5.91 -8.54
C PHE A 44 -21.60 5.90 -7.58
N GLY A 45 -22.73 6.45 -7.98
CA GLY A 45 -23.95 6.55 -7.17
C GLY A 45 -23.86 7.58 -6.06
N THR A 46 -22.89 7.42 -5.16
CA THR A 46 -22.65 8.30 -3.99
C THR A 46 -21.17 8.55 -3.79
N GLU A 47 -20.82 9.56 -2.97
CA GLU A 47 -19.44 9.82 -2.56
C GLU A 47 -18.83 8.61 -1.84
N SER A 48 -19.62 7.88 -1.03
CA SER A 48 -19.19 6.62 -0.41
C SER A 48 -18.87 5.55 -1.44
N GLY A 49 -19.67 5.44 -2.51
CA GLY A 49 -19.40 4.54 -3.64
C GLY A 49 -18.13 4.91 -4.39
N LEU A 50 -17.89 6.20 -4.60
CA LEU A 50 -16.63 6.68 -5.18
C LEU A 50 -15.42 6.30 -4.31
N VAL A 51 -15.51 6.50 -2.98
CA VAL A 51 -14.41 6.10 -2.07
C VAL A 51 -14.18 4.59 -2.13
N GLU A 52 -15.24 3.79 -2.15
CA GLU A 52 -15.13 2.33 -2.30
C GLU A 52 -14.41 1.93 -3.59
N GLU A 53 -14.76 2.55 -4.72
CA GLU A 53 -14.11 2.28 -6.01
C GLU A 53 -12.64 2.73 -6.04
N ILE A 54 -12.29 3.88 -5.45
CA ILE A 54 -10.88 4.31 -5.31
C ILE A 54 -10.09 3.30 -4.48
N LEU A 55 -10.63 2.85 -3.35
CA LEU A 55 -9.96 1.88 -2.49
C LEU A 55 -9.84 0.48 -3.16
N ASN A 56 -10.85 0.07 -3.91
CA ASN A 56 -10.80 -1.16 -4.71
C ASN A 56 -9.72 -1.06 -5.80
N TYR A 57 -9.62 0.07 -6.48
CA TYR A 57 -8.57 0.35 -7.45
C TYR A 57 -7.17 0.24 -6.83
N GLU A 58 -6.96 0.84 -5.66
CA GLU A 58 -5.69 0.76 -4.94
C GLU A 58 -5.38 -0.68 -4.48
N GLN A 59 -6.39 -1.42 -4.05
CA GLN A 59 -6.22 -2.83 -3.69
C GLN A 59 -5.82 -3.67 -4.91
N GLN A 60 -6.47 -3.46 -6.05
CA GLN A 60 -6.13 -4.15 -7.29
C GLN A 60 -4.69 -3.86 -7.75
N ASN A 61 -4.26 -2.60 -7.66
CA ASN A 61 -2.89 -2.22 -7.97
C ASN A 61 -1.87 -2.92 -7.07
N LEU A 62 -2.17 -3.05 -5.77
CA LEU A 62 -1.31 -3.82 -4.87
C LEU A 62 -1.30 -5.31 -5.23
N GLU A 63 -2.45 -5.89 -5.50
CA GLU A 63 -2.58 -7.30 -5.91
C GLU A 63 -1.79 -7.58 -7.20
N ASN A 64 -1.83 -6.67 -8.17
CA ASN A 64 -1.06 -6.74 -9.41
C ASN A 64 0.45 -6.73 -9.15
N ILE A 65 0.94 -5.85 -8.25
CA ILE A 65 2.35 -5.85 -7.85
C ILE A 65 2.78 -7.23 -7.33
N PHE A 66 1.99 -7.81 -6.43
CA PHE A 66 2.31 -9.12 -5.87
C PHE A 66 2.16 -10.27 -6.89
N SER A 67 1.34 -10.11 -7.92
CA SER A 67 1.17 -11.13 -8.97
C SER A 67 2.32 -11.14 -9.98
N GLU A 68 2.99 -10.01 -10.17
CA GLU A 68 4.17 -9.90 -11.05
C GLU A 68 5.39 -10.63 -10.49
N PHE A 69 5.39 -10.93 -9.18
CA PHE A 69 6.51 -11.57 -8.51
C PHE A 69 6.12 -12.93 -7.94
N ASP A 70 6.72 -13.98 -8.50
CA ASP A 70 6.58 -15.34 -7.96
C ASP A 70 7.44 -15.50 -6.71
N PHE A 71 6.79 -15.55 -5.54
CA PHE A 71 7.47 -15.84 -4.27
C PHE A 71 7.85 -17.32 -4.10
N SER A 72 7.32 -18.22 -4.94
CA SER A 72 7.50 -19.66 -4.81
C SER A 72 8.79 -20.20 -5.44
N GLY A 73 9.30 -19.52 -6.49
CA GLY A 73 10.50 -19.94 -7.23
C GLY A 73 11.73 -19.04 -7.04
N SER A 74 11.57 -17.86 -6.44
CA SER A 74 12.64 -16.86 -6.27
C SER A 74 13.23 -16.89 -4.85
N ASN A 75 14.43 -16.30 -4.69
CA ASN A 75 14.98 -15.99 -3.37
C ASN A 75 14.03 -15.08 -2.59
N SER A 76 13.66 -15.48 -1.36
CA SER A 76 12.64 -14.77 -0.57
C SER A 76 13.02 -13.33 -0.23
N ILE A 77 14.31 -13.05 -0.04
CA ILE A 77 14.81 -11.68 0.16
C ILE A 77 14.65 -10.86 -1.12
N ASP A 78 15.01 -11.41 -2.28
CA ASP A 78 14.87 -10.73 -3.58
C ASP A 78 13.39 -10.44 -3.88
N GLY A 79 12.49 -11.41 -3.63
CA GLY A 79 11.05 -11.22 -3.79
C GLY A 79 10.53 -10.09 -2.93
N LEU A 80 10.88 -10.07 -1.65
CA LEU A 80 10.45 -9.02 -0.73
C LEU A 80 11.01 -7.64 -1.12
N LEU A 81 12.28 -7.56 -1.52
CA LEU A 81 12.90 -6.32 -1.99
C LEU A 81 12.25 -5.76 -3.26
N ARG A 82 11.97 -6.63 -4.24
CA ARG A 82 11.32 -6.22 -5.50
C ARG A 82 9.93 -5.66 -5.25
N VAL A 83 9.10 -6.40 -4.50
CA VAL A 83 7.75 -5.93 -4.15
C VAL A 83 7.80 -4.63 -3.37
N SER A 84 8.69 -4.52 -2.38
CA SER A 84 8.84 -3.30 -1.58
C SER A 84 9.27 -2.11 -2.43
N LYS A 85 10.21 -2.30 -3.36
CA LYS A 85 10.63 -1.24 -4.27
C LYS A 85 9.49 -0.80 -5.20
N GLU A 86 8.72 -1.73 -5.71
CA GLU A 86 7.59 -1.41 -6.59
C GLU A 86 6.46 -0.70 -5.82
N ILE A 87 6.19 -1.14 -4.58
CA ILE A 87 5.29 -0.43 -3.68
C ILE A 87 5.81 1.00 -3.43
N SER A 88 7.07 1.16 -3.04
CA SER A 88 7.67 2.47 -2.80
C SER A 88 7.53 3.37 -4.03
N ASN A 89 7.82 2.88 -5.24
CA ASN A 89 7.73 3.64 -6.48
C ASN A 89 6.29 4.02 -6.85
N LYS A 90 5.36 3.07 -6.80
CA LYS A 90 3.95 3.30 -7.21
C LYS A 90 3.18 4.11 -6.17
N PHE A 91 3.49 3.93 -4.88
CA PHE A 91 2.76 4.59 -3.79
C PHE A 91 3.35 5.92 -3.33
N VAL A 92 4.51 6.35 -3.83
CA VAL A 92 5.03 7.72 -3.61
C VAL A 92 4.01 8.80 -3.95
N ASN A 93 3.17 8.55 -4.97
CA ASN A 93 2.16 9.50 -5.44
C ASN A 93 0.72 9.16 -5.01
N ILE A 94 0.52 8.09 -4.23
CA ILE A 94 -0.81 7.51 -4.02
C ILE A 94 -1.30 7.66 -2.57
N LEU A 95 -0.39 7.73 -1.59
CA LEU A 95 -0.75 7.70 -0.17
C LEU A 95 -1.02 9.07 0.46
N PRO A 96 -0.53 10.19 -0.06
CA PRO A 96 -1.09 11.49 0.28
C PRO A 96 -2.44 11.75 -0.40
N GLY A 97 -2.94 10.80 -1.20
CA GLY A 97 -4.03 11.03 -2.13
C GLY A 97 -5.44 10.99 -1.56
N ILE A 98 -5.63 10.61 -0.30
CA ILE A 98 -6.92 10.78 0.39
C ILE A 98 -6.69 11.71 1.59
N PRO A 99 -6.83 13.04 1.39
CA PRO A 99 -6.43 14.04 2.39
C PRO A 99 -7.37 14.16 3.58
N PHE A 100 -8.48 13.44 3.56
CA PHE A 100 -9.45 13.47 4.66
C PHE A 100 -9.44 12.17 5.44
N ASP A 101 -9.77 12.25 6.74
CA ASP A 101 -9.81 11.08 7.61
C ASP A 101 -10.98 10.16 7.22
N LEU A 102 -10.68 9.12 6.47
CA LEU A 102 -11.68 8.10 6.07
C LEU A 102 -12.33 7.41 7.27
N ARG A 103 -11.66 7.38 8.44
CA ARG A 103 -12.28 6.82 9.66
C ARG A 103 -13.47 7.65 10.12
N THR A 104 -13.41 8.95 9.90
CA THR A 104 -14.47 9.88 10.31
C THR A 104 -15.56 9.98 9.25
N SER A 105 -15.17 10.04 7.97
CA SER A 105 -16.11 10.31 6.88
C SER A 105 -16.78 9.06 6.30
N PHE A 106 -16.05 7.94 6.18
CA PHE A 106 -16.52 6.69 5.56
C PHE A 106 -16.07 5.45 6.35
N PRO A 107 -16.48 5.28 7.61
CA PRO A 107 -15.92 4.28 8.51
C PRO A 107 -16.17 2.84 8.04
N GLU A 108 -17.34 2.54 7.49
CA GLU A 108 -17.70 1.19 7.02
C GLU A 108 -16.88 0.77 5.79
N VAL A 109 -16.75 1.69 4.83
CA VAL A 109 -15.95 1.45 3.61
C VAL A 109 -14.48 1.23 3.99
N ARG A 110 -13.95 2.08 4.88
CA ARG A 110 -12.60 1.95 5.38
C ARG A 110 -12.35 0.63 6.09
N GLN A 111 -13.29 0.19 6.97
CA GLN A 111 -13.14 -1.05 7.70
C GLN A 111 -13.04 -2.25 6.75
N LYS A 112 -13.95 -2.38 5.80
CA LYS A 112 -13.92 -3.44 4.77
C LYS A 112 -12.60 -3.46 3.99
N PHE A 113 -12.14 -2.28 3.59
CA PHE A 113 -10.87 -2.14 2.87
C PHE A 113 -9.68 -2.60 3.72
N VAL A 114 -9.58 -2.16 4.97
CA VAL A 114 -8.50 -2.54 5.88
C VAL A 114 -8.49 -4.05 6.12
N GLU A 115 -9.65 -4.66 6.36
CA GLU A 115 -9.77 -6.11 6.55
C GLU A 115 -9.27 -6.88 5.33
N LYS A 116 -9.69 -6.48 4.12
CA LYS A 116 -9.24 -7.08 2.85
C LYS A 116 -7.72 -6.91 2.65
N ARG A 117 -7.21 -5.70 2.88
CA ARG A 117 -5.78 -5.37 2.77
C ARG A 117 -4.93 -6.18 3.74
N VAL A 118 -5.35 -6.21 5.01
CA VAL A 118 -4.67 -6.97 6.07
C VAL A 118 -4.63 -8.46 5.74
N SER A 119 -5.76 -9.06 5.34
CA SER A 119 -5.83 -10.47 4.98
C SER A 119 -4.90 -10.80 3.81
N PHE A 120 -4.92 -9.98 2.76
CA PHE A 120 -4.08 -10.17 1.59
C PHE A 120 -2.57 -10.09 1.93
N VAL A 121 -2.15 -9.00 2.58
CA VAL A 121 -0.74 -8.79 2.94
C VAL A 121 -0.25 -9.86 3.91
N ASN A 122 -1.09 -10.25 4.90
CA ASN A 122 -0.76 -11.32 5.84
C ASN A 122 -0.43 -12.62 5.11
N THR A 123 -1.27 -13.03 4.17
CA THR A 123 -1.06 -14.24 3.37
C THR A 123 0.26 -14.19 2.59
N LYS A 124 0.55 -13.05 1.95
CA LYS A 124 1.76 -12.88 1.14
C LYS A 124 3.04 -12.87 1.99
N ILE A 125 3.06 -12.10 3.07
CA ILE A 125 4.25 -12.03 3.96
C ILE A 125 4.49 -13.36 4.66
N LYS A 126 3.43 -14.04 5.13
CA LYS A 126 3.53 -15.36 5.75
C LYS A 126 4.12 -16.39 4.79
N SER A 127 3.64 -16.42 3.54
CA SER A 127 4.18 -17.32 2.50
C SER A 127 5.65 -17.02 2.20
N ASN A 128 6.03 -15.76 1.99
CA ASN A 128 7.41 -15.36 1.77
C ASN A 128 8.32 -15.76 2.94
N PHE A 129 7.85 -15.57 4.17
CA PHE A 129 8.62 -15.92 5.36
C PHE A 129 8.83 -17.44 5.49
N GLN A 130 7.79 -18.25 5.22
CA GLN A 130 7.89 -19.71 5.21
C GLN A 130 8.90 -20.20 4.18
N HIS A 131 8.89 -19.64 2.96
CA HIS A 131 9.88 -19.96 1.93
C HIS A 131 11.30 -19.54 2.35
N GLY A 132 11.47 -18.37 2.95
CA GLY A 132 12.77 -17.90 3.42
C GLY A 132 13.37 -18.79 4.52
N ILE A 133 12.52 -19.38 5.39
CA ILE A 133 12.96 -20.41 6.35
C ILE A 133 13.46 -21.66 5.61
N GLN A 134 12.71 -22.15 4.62
CA GLN A 134 13.11 -23.32 3.81
C GLN A 134 14.42 -23.10 3.05
N GLN A 135 14.68 -21.86 2.64
CA GLN A 135 15.91 -21.44 1.96
C GLN A 135 17.09 -21.20 2.92
N GLY A 136 16.89 -21.28 4.23
CA GLY A 136 17.91 -20.96 5.25
C GLY A 136 18.20 -19.46 5.42
N LEU A 137 17.44 -18.59 4.72
CA LEU A 137 17.64 -17.14 4.72
C LEU A 137 16.98 -16.46 5.92
N TYR A 138 15.86 -17.01 6.41
CA TYR A 138 15.11 -16.46 7.54
C TYR A 138 15.18 -17.38 8.75
N ARG A 139 15.11 -16.79 9.92
CA ARG A 139 15.23 -17.43 11.21
C ARG A 139 14.08 -18.40 11.48
N PRO A 140 14.36 -19.72 11.69
CA PRO A 140 13.32 -20.73 11.91
C PRO A 140 12.71 -20.70 13.31
N ASP A 141 13.32 -19.96 14.26
CA ASP A 141 12.83 -19.78 15.63
C ASP A 141 11.69 -18.74 15.71
N LEU A 142 11.43 -18.00 14.63
CA LEU A 142 10.38 -16.99 14.57
C LEU A 142 9.08 -17.59 14.00
N SER A 143 7.94 -17.21 14.59
CA SER A 143 6.63 -17.63 14.12
C SER A 143 6.22 -16.86 12.85
N PRO A 144 5.94 -17.54 11.71
CA PRO A 144 5.45 -16.88 10.50
C PRO A 144 4.18 -16.07 10.71
N GLU A 145 3.28 -16.54 11.58
CA GLU A 145 2.04 -15.83 11.93
C GLU A 145 2.32 -14.51 12.68
N LEU A 146 3.21 -14.54 13.67
CA LEU A 146 3.52 -13.33 14.43
C LEU A 146 4.33 -12.33 13.61
N ILE A 147 5.27 -12.81 12.81
CA ILE A 147 6.08 -11.94 11.93
C ILE A 147 5.21 -11.22 10.89
N SER A 148 4.26 -11.92 10.27
CA SER A 148 3.35 -11.28 9.32
C SER A 148 2.45 -10.24 9.99
N ARG A 149 1.95 -10.49 11.19
CA ARG A 149 1.15 -9.53 11.97
C ARG A 149 1.96 -8.29 12.38
N ILE A 150 3.21 -8.48 12.80
CA ILE A 150 4.12 -7.36 13.12
C ILE A 150 4.40 -6.51 11.87
N TYR A 151 4.61 -7.13 10.71
CA TYR A 151 4.80 -6.41 9.45
C TYR A 151 3.58 -5.52 9.14
N ILE A 152 2.38 -6.10 9.25
CA ILE A 152 1.13 -5.39 8.95
C ILE A 152 0.89 -4.24 9.93
N SER A 153 1.10 -4.46 11.24
CA SER A 153 0.90 -3.40 12.23
C SER A 153 1.81 -2.20 11.94
N ARG A 154 3.07 -2.46 11.63
CA ARG A 154 4.00 -1.40 11.23
C ARG A 154 3.58 -0.69 9.96
N LEU A 155 3.12 -1.45 8.94
CA LEU A 155 2.65 -0.87 7.69
C LEU A 155 1.44 0.06 7.90
N ILE A 156 0.52 -0.29 8.80
CA ILE A 156 -0.64 0.54 9.15
C ILE A 156 -0.18 1.81 9.89
N ASP A 157 0.77 1.66 10.82
CA ASP A 157 1.27 2.77 11.65
C ASP A 157 2.05 3.81 10.84
N LEU A 158 2.64 3.44 9.68
CA LEU A 158 3.29 4.41 8.78
C LEU A 158 2.33 5.49 8.25
N HIS A 159 1.03 5.23 8.27
CA HIS A 159 -0.01 6.17 7.85
C HIS A 159 -0.69 6.87 9.02
N ASN A 160 -0.21 6.65 10.24
CA ASN A 160 -0.76 7.30 11.43
C ASN A 160 -0.09 8.67 11.64
N PRO A 161 -0.81 9.78 11.42
CA PRO A 161 -0.23 11.12 11.57
C PRO A 161 0.19 11.45 13.02
N ASP A 162 -0.35 10.72 14.02
CA ASP A 162 0.06 10.89 15.42
C ASP A 162 1.49 10.41 15.65
N TYR A 163 1.97 9.42 14.87
CA TYR A 163 3.33 8.91 14.97
C TYR A 163 4.25 9.49 13.91
N PHE A 164 3.73 9.72 12.71
CA PHE A 164 4.50 10.18 11.56
C PHE A 164 3.78 11.35 10.88
N PRO A 165 3.97 12.58 11.36
CA PRO A 165 3.40 13.77 10.71
C PRO A 165 3.90 13.89 9.27
N ASN A 166 2.97 13.98 8.31
CA ASN A 166 3.27 13.99 6.87
C ASN A 166 4.19 15.14 6.42
N GLU A 167 4.29 16.20 7.23
CA GLU A 167 5.09 17.40 6.93
C GLU A 167 6.60 17.19 7.13
N THR A 168 7.02 16.16 7.87
CA THR A 168 8.41 16.00 8.30
C THR A 168 9.18 14.91 7.60
N ILE A 169 8.54 13.79 7.26
CA ILE A 169 9.19 12.62 6.66
C ILE A 169 8.31 12.05 5.55
N SER A 170 8.89 11.82 4.37
CA SER A 170 8.13 11.20 3.26
C SER A 170 7.81 9.73 3.57
N PHE A 171 6.65 9.27 3.09
CA PHE A 171 6.24 7.87 3.18
C PHE A 171 7.32 6.92 2.65
N THR A 172 7.96 7.25 1.52
CA THR A 172 9.02 6.43 0.92
C THR A 172 10.15 6.16 1.91
N VAL A 173 10.63 7.21 2.59
CA VAL A 173 11.71 7.06 3.58
C VAL A 173 11.26 6.20 4.75
N LEU A 174 10.06 6.41 5.27
CA LEU A 174 9.51 5.60 6.36
C LEU A 174 9.35 4.13 5.95
N PHE A 175 8.81 3.89 4.77
CA PHE A 175 8.61 2.56 4.24
C PHE A 175 9.93 1.82 4.00
N ASP A 176 10.92 2.47 3.41
CA ASP A 176 12.25 1.89 3.16
C ASP A 176 12.94 1.53 4.48
N VAL A 177 12.87 2.39 5.50
CA VAL A 177 13.43 2.11 6.84
C VAL A 177 12.67 0.95 7.50
N MET A 178 11.34 0.92 7.38
CA MET A 178 10.54 -0.19 7.91
C MET A 178 10.95 -1.51 7.27
N VAL A 179 11.08 -1.56 5.94
CA VAL A 179 11.46 -2.78 5.20
C VAL A 179 12.88 -3.21 5.54
N ASP A 180 13.86 -2.30 5.57
CA ASP A 180 15.25 -2.61 5.94
C ASP A 180 15.33 -3.21 7.36
N THR A 181 14.70 -2.55 8.32
CA THR A 181 14.70 -3.03 9.71
C THR A 181 13.98 -4.37 9.87
N PHE A 182 12.90 -4.58 9.12
CA PHE A 182 12.16 -5.84 9.11
C PHE A 182 13.02 -6.98 8.57
N ILE A 183 13.61 -6.83 7.39
CA ILE A 183 14.45 -7.86 6.76
C ILE A 183 15.62 -8.22 7.67
N ARG A 184 16.33 -7.22 8.20
CA ARG A 184 17.47 -7.49 9.13
C ARG A 184 17.03 -8.22 10.39
N GLY A 185 15.84 -7.95 10.90
CA GLY A 185 15.29 -8.59 12.10
C GLY A 185 14.93 -10.05 11.91
N ILE A 186 14.52 -10.46 10.70
CA ILE A 186 14.05 -11.81 10.41
C ILE A 186 15.11 -12.72 9.78
N CYS A 187 16.22 -12.17 9.28
CA CYS A 187 17.27 -12.93 8.60
C CYS A 187 18.13 -13.73 9.57
N THR A 188 18.61 -14.90 9.08
CA THR A 188 19.81 -15.60 9.60
C THR A 188 21.06 -14.77 9.27
N ASP A 189 22.23 -15.19 9.76
CA ASP A 189 23.49 -14.52 9.40
C ASP A 189 23.78 -14.65 7.90
N GLU A 190 23.46 -15.80 7.29
CA GLU A 190 23.57 -16.00 5.83
C GLU A 190 22.60 -15.07 5.09
N GLY A 191 21.35 -14.98 5.53
CA GLY A 191 20.37 -14.08 4.97
C GLY A 191 20.79 -12.61 5.08
N LYS A 192 21.36 -12.19 6.21
CA LYS A 192 21.90 -10.83 6.39
C LYS A 192 23.05 -10.54 5.42
N ALA A 193 23.99 -11.45 5.31
CA ALA A 193 25.13 -11.31 4.38
C ALA A 193 24.64 -11.17 2.92
N TYR A 194 23.66 -11.99 2.53
CA TYR A 194 23.03 -11.92 1.21
C TYR A 194 22.34 -10.55 1.00
N TYR A 195 21.51 -10.13 1.95
CA TYR A 195 20.80 -8.86 1.91
C TYR A 195 21.76 -7.67 1.78
N GLU A 196 22.80 -7.61 2.60
CA GLU A 196 23.79 -6.52 2.58
C GLU A 196 24.53 -6.43 1.24
N LYS A 197 24.85 -7.56 0.63
CA LYS A 197 25.41 -7.59 -0.73
C LYS A 197 24.44 -6.99 -1.75
N LYS A 198 23.14 -7.33 -1.66
CA LYS A 198 22.11 -6.83 -2.58
C LYS A 198 21.89 -5.32 -2.46
N ILE A 199 21.74 -4.80 -1.24
CA ILE A 199 21.49 -3.36 -1.06
C ILE A 199 22.70 -2.50 -1.48
N LYS A 200 23.93 -2.99 -1.37
CA LYS A 200 25.11 -2.31 -1.90
C LYS A 200 25.07 -2.17 -3.42
N CYS A 201 24.54 -3.19 -4.11
CA CYS A 201 24.38 -3.16 -5.57
C CYS A 201 23.22 -2.26 -6.05
N LEU A 202 22.26 -1.94 -5.16
CA LEU A 202 21.08 -1.10 -5.50
C LEU A 202 21.28 0.39 -5.19
N LYS A 203 22.35 0.76 -4.47
CA LYS A 203 22.66 2.15 -4.08
C LYS A 203 23.56 2.88 -5.06
N PHE A 204 23.72 2.38 -6.31
CA PHE A 204 24.47 3.05 -7.37
C PHE A 204 23.56 3.49 -8.50
#